data_bb2aa4cbdc470307e8083c0c87d6afb4
#
_entry.id   bb2aa4cbdc470307e8083c0c87d6afb4
#
_cell.length_a   1.000
_cell.length_b   1.000
_cell.length_c   1.000
_cell.angle_alpha   90.00
_cell.angle_beta   90.00
_cell.angle_gamma   90.00
#
_symmetry.space_group_name_H-M   'P 1'
#
loop_
_entity.id
_entity.type
_entity.pdbx_description
1 polymer ?
#
loop_
_entity_poly.entity_id
_entity_poly.type
_entity_poly.pdbx_seq_one_letter_code
_entity_poly.pdbx_strand_id
1 'polypeptide(L)'
;MTRKEKIDYLIAEYEKGNYTTDVFCDQFVCVLYYEEDESINETEYNILDEYAHIFARFSPYEEDVKSGYLFGEDKIKNEFKKLLKIWNDKTRNNR
;
A
#
# COMPACT_ATOMS: atom_id res chain seq x y z
N MET A 1 7.98 7.34 -14.71
CA MET A 1 7.10 6.20 -14.32
C MET A 1 5.65 6.67 -14.22
N THR A 2 4.73 5.83 -14.68
CA THR A 2 3.32 6.09 -14.45
C THR A 2 2.98 5.85 -12.99
N ARG A 3 1.82 6.32 -12.57
CA ARG A 3 1.28 6.10 -11.24
C ARG A 3 1.20 4.61 -10.90
N LYS A 4 0.72 3.79 -11.84
CA LYS A 4 0.66 2.33 -11.65
C LYS A 4 2.04 1.71 -11.51
N GLU A 5 3.00 2.14 -12.32
CA GLU A 5 4.37 1.66 -12.22
C GLU A 5 4.99 2.02 -10.88
N LYS A 6 4.70 3.21 -10.33
CA LYS A 6 5.19 3.61 -9.02
C LYS A 6 4.59 2.74 -7.91
N ILE A 7 3.30 2.44 -7.99
CA ILE A 7 2.65 1.54 -7.02
C ILE A 7 3.27 0.14 -7.10
N ASP A 8 3.46 -0.39 -8.31
CA ASP A 8 4.11 -1.70 -8.51
C ASP A 8 5.51 -1.71 -7.91
N TYR A 9 6.27 -0.63 -8.14
CA TYR A 9 7.62 -0.49 -7.62
C TYR A 9 7.64 -0.47 -6.07
N LEU A 10 6.74 0.31 -5.46
CA LEU A 10 6.64 0.40 -4.00
C LEU A 10 6.30 -0.96 -3.38
N ILE A 11 5.36 -1.68 -3.98
CA ILE A 11 4.96 -3.00 -3.49
C ILE A 11 6.15 -3.98 -3.58
N ALA A 12 6.83 -4.01 -4.73
CA ALA A 12 7.96 -4.91 -4.94
C ALA A 12 9.11 -4.60 -3.99
N GLU A 13 9.44 -3.34 -3.80
CA GLU A 13 10.56 -2.93 -2.95
C GLU A 13 10.26 -3.14 -1.46
N TYR A 14 9.03 -2.94 -1.04
CA TYR A 14 8.66 -3.22 0.34
C TYR A 14 8.70 -4.73 0.63
N GLU A 15 8.25 -5.55 -0.33
CA GLU A 15 8.34 -7.00 -0.22
C GLU A 15 9.78 -7.47 -0.03
N LYS A 16 10.72 -6.84 -0.74
CA LYS A 16 12.15 -7.17 -0.65
C LYS A 16 12.81 -6.64 0.63
N GLY A 17 12.12 -5.81 1.40
CA GLY A 17 12.67 -5.20 2.61
C GLY A 17 13.50 -3.95 2.36
N ASN A 18 13.38 -3.35 1.17
CA ASN A 18 14.16 -2.16 0.80
C ASN A 18 13.54 -0.86 1.30
N TYR A 19 12.31 -0.89 1.78
CA TYR A 19 11.66 0.26 2.42
C TYR A 19 11.23 -0.11 3.82
N THR A 20 11.34 0.87 4.72
CA THR A 20 10.74 0.74 6.05
C THR A 20 9.22 0.88 5.91
N THR A 21 8.48 0.42 6.92
CA THR A 21 7.02 0.45 6.89
C THR A 21 6.48 1.87 6.81
N ASP A 22 7.08 2.81 7.54
CA ASP A 22 6.66 4.21 7.51
C ASP A 22 6.85 4.84 6.13
N VAL A 23 7.99 4.60 5.49
CA VAL A 23 8.26 5.12 4.15
C VAL A 23 7.30 4.51 3.14
N PHE A 24 7.10 3.20 3.19
CA PHE A 24 6.18 2.52 2.28
C PHE A 24 4.75 3.07 2.41
N CYS A 25 4.23 3.16 3.63
CA CYS A 25 2.87 3.64 3.87
C CYS A 25 2.70 5.08 3.39
N ASP A 26 3.66 5.95 3.69
CA ASP A 26 3.61 7.34 3.28
C ASP A 26 3.63 7.48 1.76
N GLN A 27 4.56 6.81 1.09
CA GLN A 27 4.70 6.89 -0.36
C GLN A 27 3.51 6.28 -1.09
N PHE A 28 2.99 5.16 -0.58
CA PHE A 28 1.83 4.51 -1.19
C PHE A 28 0.62 5.45 -1.21
N VAL A 29 0.32 6.07 -0.09
CA VAL A 29 -0.79 7.01 0.04
C VAL A 29 -0.57 8.24 -0.85
N CYS A 30 0.65 8.78 -0.84
CA CYS A 30 0.98 9.96 -1.64
C CYS A 30 0.84 9.69 -3.14
N VAL A 31 1.36 8.58 -3.62
CA VAL A 31 1.27 8.23 -5.04
C VAL A 31 -0.18 8.03 -5.45
N LEU A 32 -0.95 7.31 -4.62
CA LEU A 32 -2.33 7.00 -4.97
C LEU A 32 -3.22 8.23 -5.01
N TYR A 33 -3.07 9.15 -4.04
CA TYR A 33 -4.01 10.26 -3.88
C TYR A 33 -3.56 11.57 -4.51
N TYR A 34 -2.26 11.79 -4.65
CA TYR A 34 -1.76 13.09 -5.10
C TYR A 34 -1.20 13.09 -6.51
N GLU A 35 -0.93 11.92 -7.09
CA GLU A 35 -0.50 11.85 -8.47
C GLU A 35 -1.69 11.54 -9.36
N GLU A 36 -1.74 12.19 -10.52
CA GLU A 36 -2.86 12.06 -11.45
C GLU A 36 -2.37 11.52 -12.79
N ASP A 37 -2.91 10.41 -13.20
CA ASP A 37 -2.84 9.88 -14.56
C ASP A 37 -3.87 8.75 -14.67
N GLU A 38 -4.07 8.24 -15.87
CA GLU A 38 -5.08 7.24 -16.15
C GLU A 38 -4.53 5.81 -16.15
N SER A 39 -3.31 5.60 -15.66
CA SER A 39 -2.67 4.27 -15.66
C SER A 39 -3.35 3.27 -14.73
N ILE A 40 -4.05 3.75 -13.70
CA ILE A 40 -4.78 2.91 -12.75
C ILE A 40 -6.27 2.97 -13.09
N ASN A 41 -6.87 1.83 -13.42
CA ASN A 41 -8.30 1.81 -13.72
C ASN A 41 -9.14 1.83 -12.43
N GLU A 42 -10.45 2.00 -12.57
CA GLU A 42 -11.37 2.14 -11.44
C GLU A 42 -11.34 0.94 -10.52
N THR A 43 -11.33 -0.28 -11.07
CA THR A 43 -11.29 -1.51 -10.27
C THR A 43 -10.00 -1.60 -9.46
N GLU A 44 -8.88 -1.32 -10.11
CA GLU A 44 -7.56 -1.29 -9.44
C GLU A 44 -7.53 -0.21 -8.37
N TYR A 45 -8.04 0.98 -8.69
CA TYR A 45 -8.08 2.09 -7.73
C TYR A 45 -8.87 1.72 -6.48
N ASN A 46 -10.02 1.08 -6.65
CA ASN A 46 -10.86 0.70 -5.51
C ASN A 46 -10.15 -0.28 -4.58
N ILE A 47 -9.40 -1.23 -5.14
CA ILE A 47 -8.59 -2.15 -4.34
C ILE A 47 -7.51 -1.40 -3.58
N LEU A 48 -6.74 -0.57 -4.30
CA LEU A 48 -5.63 0.19 -3.70
C LEU A 48 -6.12 1.19 -2.66
N ASP A 49 -7.27 1.82 -2.90
CA ASP A 49 -7.86 2.79 -1.98
C ASP A 49 -8.21 2.16 -0.63
N GLU A 50 -8.74 0.95 -0.65
CA GLU A 50 -9.05 0.21 0.58
C GLU A 50 -7.81 0.01 1.43
N TYR A 51 -6.69 -0.39 0.80
CA TYR A 51 -5.43 -0.58 1.52
C TYR A 51 -4.77 0.75 1.89
N ALA A 52 -4.94 1.78 1.09
CA ALA A 52 -4.41 3.12 1.41
C ALA A 52 -5.03 3.66 2.70
N HIS A 53 -6.31 3.42 2.93
CA HIS A 53 -6.96 3.80 4.20
C HIS A 53 -6.33 3.10 5.40
N ILE A 54 -5.94 1.85 5.24
CA ILE A 54 -5.26 1.09 6.30
C ILE A 54 -3.84 1.63 6.50
N PHE A 55 -3.09 1.80 5.42
CA PHE A 55 -1.69 2.25 5.47
C PHE A 55 -1.56 3.67 6.00
N ALA A 56 -2.56 4.52 5.76
CA ALA A 56 -2.57 5.89 6.28
C ALA A 56 -2.69 5.94 7.81
N ARG A 57 -3.11 4.83 8.44
CA ARG A 57 -3.25 4.73 9.90
C ARG A 57 -2.04 4.11 10.59
N PHE A 58 -0.94 3.93 9.87
CA PHE A 58 0.27 3.39 10.50
C PHE A 58 0.87 4.38 11.49
N SER A 59 1.29 3.88 12.64
CA SER A 59 2.11 4.62 13.58
C SER A 59 3.24 3.72 14.10
N PRO A 60 4.48 4.24 14.19
CA PRO A 60 5.58 3.50 14.79
C PRO A 60 5.53 3.50 16.33
N TYR A 61 4.62 4.28 16.91
CA TYR A 61 4.53 4.46 18.37
C TYR A 61 3.52 3.50 18.97
N GLU A 62 3.96 2.68 19.93
CA GLU A 62 3.13 1.70 20.59
C GLU A 62 1.92 2.34 21.30
N GLU A 63 2.11 3.52 21.88
CA GLU A 63 1.05 4.25 22.56
C GLU A 63 -0.11 4.59 21.63
N ASP A 64 0.19 4.96 20.39
CA ASP A 64 -0.83 5.29 19.40
C ASP A 64 -1.62 4.04 19.00
N VAL A 65 -0.96 2.90 18.93
CA VAL A 65 -1.58 1.63 18.56
C VAL A 65 -2.50 1.14 19.66
N LYS A 66 -2.12 1.35 20.92
CA LYS A 66 -2.95 0.96 22.08
C LYS A 66 -4.29 1.69 22.15
N SER A 67 -4.37 2.87 21.55
CA SER A 67 -5.62 3.63 21.50
C SER A 67 -6.68 2.94 20.62
N GLY A 68 -6.26 2.00 19.75
CA GLY A 68 -7.14 1.28 18.85
C GLY A 68 -7.47 2.02 17.56
N TYR A 69 -7.00 3.25 17.41
CA TYR A 69 -7.26 4.07 16.24
C TYR A 69 -6.20 3.91 15.15
N LEU A 70 -4.94 3.71 15.55
CA LEU A 70 -3.81 3.57 14.63
C LEU A 70 -3.31 2.13 14.62
N PHE A 71 -2.60 1.77 13.56
CA PHE A 71 -2.12 0.40 13.35
C PHE A 71 -0.60 0.33 13.50
N GLY A 72 -0.12 -0.74 14.14
CA GLY A 72 1.29 -1.02 14.25
C GLY A 72 1.83 -1.76 13.02
N GLU A 73 3.14 -2.01 13.03
CA GLU A 73 3.83 -2.63 11.91
C GLU A 73 3.30 -4.02 11.58
N ASP A 74 2.98 -4.84 12.59
CA ASP A 74 2.47 -6.19 12.37
C ASP A 74 1.14 -6.18 11.61
N LYS A 75 0.25 -5.26 11.96
CA LYS A 75 -1.02 -5.10 11.27
C LYS A 75 -0.80 -4.69 9.81
N ILE A 76 0.10 -3.73 9.58
CA ILE A 76 0.42 -3.26 8.23
C ILE A 76 1.01 -4.41 7.40
N LYS A 77 1.94 -5.17 7.95
CA LYS A 77 2.55 -6.30 7.23
C LYS A 77 1.54 -7.39 6.89
N ASN A 78 0.62 -7.69 7.80
CA ASN A 78 -0.43 -8.66 7.54
C ASN A 78 -1.37 -8.20 6.42
N GLU A 79 -1.76 -6.93 6.43
CA GLU A 79 -2.60 -6.37 5.38
C GLU A 79 -1.84 -6.27 4.06
N PHE A 80 -0.55 -5.95 4.10
CA PHE A 80 0.29 -5.93 2.90
C PHE A 80 0.34 -7.30 2.22
N LYS A 81 0.45 -8.39 2.99
CA LYS A 81 0.44 -9.74 2.43
C LYS A 81 -0.86 -10.03 1.67
N LYS A 82 -1.97 -9.55 2.20
CA LYS A 82 -3.27 -9.70 1.53
C LYS A 82 -3.31 -8.91 0.21
N LEU A 83 -2.84 -7.68 0.26
CA LEU A 83 -2.74 -6.84 -0.94
C LEU A 83 -1.84 -7.48 -1.99
N LEU A 84 -0.67 -7.97 -1.57
CA LEU A 84 0.31 -8.57 -2.46
C LEU A 84 -0.29 -9.75 -3.21
N LYS A 85 -1.05 -10.60 -2.53
CA LYS A 85 -1.72 -11.74 -3.15
C LYS A 85 -2.74 -11.29 -4.19
N ILE A 86 -3.61 -10.35 -3.83
CA ILE A 86 -4.63 -9.82 -4.73
C ILE A 86 -3.98 -9.17 -5.95
N TRP A 87 -2.97 -8.36 -5.74
CA TRP A 87 -2.30 -7.59 -6.78
C TRP A 87 -1.56 -8.50 -7.76
N ASN A 88 -0.84 -9.50 -7.24
CA ASN A 88 -0.12 -10.46 -8.07
C ASN A 88 -1.07 -11.32 -8.89
N ASP A 89 -2.15 -11.81 -8.29
CA ASP A 89 -3.14 -12.61 -9.00
C ASP A 89 -3.77 -11.82 -10.14
N LYS A 90 -4.11 -10.56 -9.88
CA LYS A 90 -4.69 -9.67 -10.88
C LYS A 90 -3.72 -9.40 -12.02
N THR A 91 -2.47 -9.14 -11.72
CA THR A 91 -1.43 -8.88 -12.72
C THR A 91 -1.20 -10.10 -13.59
N ARG A 92 -1.22 -11.30 -13.01
CA ARG A 92 -1.06 -12.56 -13.77
C ARG A 92 -2.25 -12.81 -14.69
N ASN A 93 -3.45 -12.50 -14.25
CA ASN A 93 -4.67 -12.74 -15.02
C ASN A 93 -4.83 -11.79 -16.20
N ASN A 94 -4.05 -10.73 -16.26
CA ASN A 94 -4.10 -9.74 -17.32
C ASN A 94 -3.07 -10.00 -18.43
N ARG A 95 -2.42 -11.13 -18.39
CA ARG A 95 -1.45 -11.50 -19.44
C ARG A 95 -2.10 -12.28 -20.58
#